data_fd564f034df2fcdc381d5cf7d0cf11d8
#
_entry.id   fd564f034df2fcdc381d5cf7d0cf11d8
#
_cell.length_a   1.000
_cell.length_b   1.000
_cell.length_c   1.000
_cell.angle_alpha   90.00
_cell.angle_beta   90.00
_cell.angle_gamma   90.00
#
_symmetry.space_group_name_H-M   'P 1'
#
loop_
_entity.id
_entity.type
_entity.pdbx_description
1 polymer ?
#
loop_
_entity_poly.entity_id
_entity_poly.type
_entity_poly.pdbx_seq_one_letter_code
_entity_poly.pdbx_strand_id
1 'polypeptide(L)'
;NMVNGFKEKKAELSQDKKAAFETLHECLQVVVQLMSPIAPYFSDWLWQSLLATNSSIHISDLIVSDDVLIDKDLEQRMEWAQEISSLVLSLRKKTKIKVRQPLQKILIPAIDKTFIAQVDLVKSLILAEVNVKEIEYIGDTSGIISKKVKPNFKLLGKKLGGKMKMASDVISNLA
;
A
#
# COMPACT_ATOMS: atom_id res chain seq x y z
N ASN A 1 -28.76 -26.56 26.89
CA ASN A 1 -29.10 -25.91 25.61
C ASN A 1 -28.14 -24.76 25.17
N MET A 2 -26.99 -24.60 25.84
CA MET A 2 -25.95 -23.66 25.40
C MET A 2 -25.00 -24.21 24.32
N VAL A 3 -25.02 -25.50 24.05
CA VAL A 3 -24.09 -26.16 23.11
C VAL A 3 -24.54 -26.02 21.65
N ASN A 4 -25.83 -25.81 21.38
CA ASN A 4 -26.33 -25.67 20.01
C ASN A 4 -26.10 -24.26 19.39
N GLY A 5 -26.02 -23.22 20.19
CA GLY A 5 -25.76 -21.87 19.68
C GLY A 5 -24.34 -21.63 19.15
N PHE A 6 -23.38 -22.49 19.52
CA PHE A 6 -21.99 -22.41 19.01
C PHE A 6 -21.79 -23.19 17.69
N LYS A 7 -22.67 -24.13 17.36
CA LYS A 7 -22.58 -24.89 16.12
C LYS A 7 -23.18 -24.16 14.91
N GLU A 8 -24.17 -23.30 15.10
CA GLU A 8 -24.79 -22.54 14.00
C GLU A 8 -23.98 -21.35 13.52
N LYS A 9 -23.08 -20.80 14.34
CA LYS A 9 -22.15 -19.75 13.91
C LYS A 9 -20.95 -20.24 13.08
N LYS A 10 -20.85 -21.55 12.82
CA LYS A 10 -19.77 -22.15 12.03
C LYS A 10 -20.12 -22.31 10.55
N ALA A 11 -21.30 -21.90 10.14
CA ALA A 11 -21.89 -22.28 8.87
C ALA A 11 -22.02 -21.17 7.84
N GLU A 12 -21.30 -20.13 7.84
CA GLU A 12 -21.06 -19.32 6.61
C GLU A 12 -19.84 -18.45 6.86
N LEU A 13 -18.69 -18.90 6.33
CA LEU A 13 -17.65 -17.93 6.01
C LEU A 13 -18.33 -16.89 5.12
N SER A 14 -18.34 -15.61 5.55
CA SER A 14 -18.85 -14.57 4.69
C SER A 14 -18.13 -14.68 3.34
N GLN A 15 -18.84 -14.47 2.25
CA GLN A 15 -18.30 -14.60 0.90
C GLN A 15 -16.99 -13.81 0.72
N ASP A 16 -16.89 -12.68 1.38
CA ASP A 16 -15.70 -11.84 1.49
C ASP A 16 -14.51 -12.59 2.12
N LYS A 17 -14.75 -13.28 3.23
CA LYS A 17 -13.70 -14.06 3.89
C LYS A 17 -13.24 -15.25 3.03
N LYS A 18 -14.14 -15.87 2.29
CA LYS A 18 -13.81 -16.96 1.37
C LYS A 18 -12.95 -16.42 0.23
N ALA A 19 -13.35 -15.30 -0.40
CA ALA A 19 -12.58 -14.64 -1.45
C ALA A 19 -11.17 -14.23 -0.98
N ALA A 20 -11.06 -13.72 0.26
CA ALA A 20 -9.75 -13.37 0.83
C ALA A 20 -8.83 -14.60 0.99
N PHE A 21 -9.37 -15.76 1.41
CA PHE A 21 -8.58 -16.99 1.50
C PHE A 21 -8.19 -17.54 0.13
N GLU A 22 -9.08 -17.48 -0.85
CA GLU A 22 -8.80 -17.92 -2.23
C GLU A 22 -7.69 -17.06 -2.84
N THR A 23 -7.79 -15.74 -2.72
CA THR A 23 -6.74 -14.80 -3.19
C THR A 23 -5.40 -15.06 -2.50
N LEU A 24 -5.41 -15.25 -1.18
CA LEU A 24 -4.18 -15.56 -0.43
C LEU A 24 -3.56 -16.88 -0.89
N HIS A 25 -4.38 -17.89 -1.14
CA HIS A 25 -3.91 -19.20 -1.62
C HIS A 25 -3.25 -19.09 -2.99
N GLU A 26 -3.86 -18.37 -3.93
CA GLU A 26 -3.29 -18.11 -5.26
C GLU A 26 -1.97 -17.33 -5.16
N CYS A 27 -1.93 -16.27 -4.37
CA CYS A 27 -0.70 -15.50 -4.14
C CYS A 27 0.43 -16.39 -3.58
N LEU A 28 0.11 -17.26 -2.62
CA LEU A 28 1.10 -18.18 -2.05
C LEU A 28 1.62 -19.18 -3.08
N GLN A 29 0.78 -19.71 -3.97
CA GLN A 29 1.20 -20.60 -5.04
C GLN A 29 2.21 -19.91 -5.97
N VAL A 30 1.90 -18.69 -6.40
CA VAL A 30 2.82 -17.91 -7.26
C VAL A 30 4.15 -17.64 -6.56
N VAL A 31 4.10 -17.19 -5.31
CA VAL A 31 5.31 -16.90 -4.52
C VAL A 31 6.17 -18.15 -4.36
N VAL A 32 5.57 -19.30 -4.09
CA VAL A 32 6.28 -20.57 -3.93
C VAL A 32 6.95 -21.00 -5.24
N GLN A 33 6.28 -20.83 -6.38
CA GLN A 33 6.88 -21.10 -7.69
C GLN A 33 8.07 -20.18 -7.99
N LEU A 34 7.93 -18.87 -7.75
CA LEU A 34 9.00 -17.91 -7.95
C LEU A 34 10.18 -18.14 -7.00
N MET A 35 9.94 -18.68 -5.82
CA MET A 35 10.96 -19.00 -4.83
C MET A 35 11.67 -20.32 -5.10
N SER A 36 11.12 -21.20 -5.92
CA SER A 36 11.66 -22.56 -6.15
C SER A 36 13.12 -22.60 -6.62
N PRO A 37 13.64 -21.66 -7.43
CA PRO A 37 15.06 -21.66 -7.80
C PRO A 37 15.99 -21.27 -6.64
N ILE A 38 15.48 -20.54 -5.64
CA ILE A 38 16.26 -20.02 -4.50
C ILE A 38 16.24 -21.00 -3.35
N ALA A 39 15.08 -21.56 -3.03
CA ALA A 39 14.84 -22.46 -1.92
C ALA A 39 14.10 -23.74 -2.36
N PRO A 40 14.73 -24.61 -3.17
CA PRO A 40 14.05 -25.70 -3.86
C PRO A 40 13.32 -26.66 -2.93
N TYR A 41 13.95 -27.13 -1.87
CA TYR A 41 13.33 -28.09 -0.95
C TYR A 41 12.18 -27.51 -0.15
N PHE A 42 12.31 -26.26 0.31
CA PHE A 42 11.25 -25.58 1.05
C PHE A 42 10.06 -25.29 0.15
N SER A 43 10.30 -24.85 -1.07
CA SER A 43 9.25 -24.57 -2.05
C SER A 43 8.49 -25.84 -2.45
N ASP A 44 9.18 -26.94 -2.64
CA ASP A 44 8.54 -28.23 -2.96
C ASP A 44 7.67 -28.73 -1.82
N TRP A 45 8.19 -28.68 -0.60
CA TRP A 45 7.42 -29.06 0.59
C TRP A 45 6.17 -28.17 0.78
N LEU A 46 6.31 -26.85 0.60
CA LEU A 46 5.18 -25.92 0.75
C LEU A 46 4.15 -26.08 -0.37
N TRP A 47 4.59 -26.29 -1.61
CA TRP A 47 3.74 -26.59 -2.76
C TRP A 47 2.87 -27.83 -2.53
N GLN A 48 3.48 -28.92 -2.12
CA GLN A 48 2.76 -30.15 -1.81
C GLN A 48 1.74 -29.98 -0.68
N SER A 49 2.10 -29.17 0.33
CA SER A 49 1.21 -28.84 1.45
C SER A 49 0.03 -27.97 1.05
N LEU A 50 0.27 -26.96 0.21
CA LEU A 50 -0.77 -26.02 -0.25
C LEU A 50 -1.79 -26.70 -1.17
N LEU A 51 -1.33 -27.56 -2.08
CA LEU A 51 -2.17 -28.22 -3.07
C LEU A 51 -2.65 -29.60 -2.65
N ALA A 52 -2.22 -30.09 -1.47
CA ALA A 52 -2.47 -31.45 -1.01
C ALA A 52 -2.10 -32.50 -2.08
N THR A 53 -0.97 -32.31 -2.76
CA THR A 53 -0.47 -33.14 -3.86
C THR A 53 0.88 -33.75 -3.51
N ASN A 54 1.21 -34.86 -4.14
CA ASN A 54 2.56 -35.46 -4.09
C ASN A 54 3.40 -35.06 -5.32
N SER A 55 2.88 -34.20 -6.20
CA SER A 55 3.62 -33.74 -7.36
C SER A 55 4.62 -32.66 -6.97
N SER A 56 5.84 -32.75 -7.50
CA SER A 56 6.87 -31.78 -7.22
C SER A 56 6.61 -30.47 -7.99
N ILE A 57 6.91 -29.34 -7.34
CA ILE A 57 6.87 -28.01 -7.96
C ILE A 57 7.82 -27.90 -9.14
N HIS A 58 8.93 -28.65 -9.12
CA HIS A 58 9.98 -28.58 -10.15
C HIS A 58 9.58 -29.17 -11.50
N ILE A 59 8.45 -29.89 -11.55
CA ILE A 59 7.87 -30.44 -12.78
C ILE A 59 6.56 -29.74 -13.16
N SER A 60 6.15 -28.71 -12.41
CA SER A 60 4.97 -27.90 -12.74
C SER A 60 5.34 -26.79 -13.71
N ASP A 61 4.37 -26.43 -14.58
CA ASP A 61 4.51 -25.25 -15.43
C ASP A 61 4.49 -23.97 -14.60
N LEU A 62 5.27 -22.97 -15.02
CA LEU A 62 5.27 -21.66 -14.36
C LEU A 62 3.96 -20.95 -14.68
N ILE A 63 3.40 -20.29 -13.67
CA ILE A 63 2.19 -19.49 -13.84
C ILE A 63 2.49 -18.32 -14.78
N VAL A 64 1.66 -18.17 -15.80
CA VAL A 64 1.70 -17.05 -16.75
C VAL A 64 0.66 -16.01 -16.32
N SER A 65 1.01 -14.73 -16.39
CA SER A 65 0.07 -13.63 -16.10
C SER A 65 -1.10 -13.63 -17.08
N ASP A 66 -2.30 -13.42 -16.57
CA ASP A 66 -3.48 -13.20 -17.40
C ASP A 66 -3.78 -11.70 -17.44
N ASP A 67 -3.43 -11.07 -18.56
CA ASP A 67 -3.60 -9.63 -18.75
C ASP A 67 -5.08 -9.19 -18.75
N VAL A 68 -6.01 -10.12 -18.97
CA VAL A 68 -7.46 -9.85 -18.93
C VAL A 68 -7.94 -9.55 -17.51
N LEU A 69 -7.26 -10.10 -16.51
CA LEU A 69 -7.61 -9.89 -15.09
C LEU A 69 -7.03 -8.60 -14.50
N ILE A 70 -6.17 -7.90 -15.26
CA ILE A 70 -5.51 -6.68 -14.78
C ILE A 70 -6.47 -5.48 -14.87
N ASP A 71 -6.93 -4.98 -13.72
CA ASP A 71 -7.69 -3.74 -13.60
C ASP A 71 -6.74 -2.59 -13.21
N LYS A 72 -6.32 -1.81 -14.20
CA LYS A 72 -5.41 -0.67 -14.03
C LYS A 72 -5.94 0.40 -13.09
N ASP A 73 -7.26 0.63 -13.09
CA ASP A 73 -7.89 1.63 -12.23
C ASP A 73 -7.91 1.17 -10.77
N LEU A 74 -8.11 -0.13 -10.56
CA LEU A 74 -8.04 -0.74 -9.23
C LEU A 74 -6.60 -0.72 -8.69
N GLU A 75 -5.62 -1.08 -9.51
CA GLU A 75 -4.19 -1.02 -9.15
C GLU A 75 -3.82 0.40 -8.70
N GLN A 76 -4.18 1.41 -9.48
CA GLN A 76 -3.88 2.80 -9.17
C GLN A 76 -4.57 3.28 -7.87
N ARG A 77 -5.83 2.88 -7.65
CA ARG A 77 -6.55 3.17 -6.40
C ARG A 77 -5.88 2.56 -5.19
N MET A 78 -5.44 1.30 -5.31
CA MET A 78 -4.75 0.59 -4.23
C MET A 78 -3.36 1.16 -3.97
N GLU A 79 -2.64 1.59 -5.00
CA GLU A 79 -1.37 2.29 -4.87
C GLU A 79 -1.54 3.58 -4.05
N TRP A 80 -2.52 4.42 -4.40
CA TRP A 80 -2.83 5.62 -3.61
C TRP A 80 -3.24 5.31 -2.18
N ALA A 81 -4.04 4.27 -1.96
CA ALA A 81 -4.41 3.85 -0.61
C ALA A 81 -3.18 3.46 0.22
N GLN A 82 -2.25 2.73 -0.38
CA GLN A 82 -1.00 2.31 0.25
C GLN A 82 -0.09 3.51 0.54
N GLU A 83 0.08 4.42 -0.41
CA GLU A 83 0.89 5.63 -0.24
C GLU A 83 0.34 6.53 0.87
N ILE A 84 -0.96 6.82 0.86
CA ILE A 84 -1.61 7.64 1.88
C ILE A 84 -1.45 6.99 3.26
N SER A 85 -1.73 5.69 3.38
CA SER A 85 -1.59 4.96 4.64
C SER A 85 -0.15 4.99 5.14
N SER A 86 0.83 4.75 4.27
CA SER A 86 2.26 4.79 4.62
C SER A 86 2.70 6.18 5.08
N LEU A 87 2.25 7.25 4.42
CA LEU A 87 2.54 8.63 4.81
C LEU A 87 1.95 8.95 6.19
N VAL A 88 0.70 8.59 6.43
CA VAL A 88 0.03 8.83 7.72
C VAL A 88 0.71 8.06 8.85
N LEU A 89 1.06 6.78 8.63
CA LEU A 89 1.79 5.98 9.60
C LEU A 89 3.19 6.53 9.87
N SER A 90 3.88 7.05 8.84
CA SER A 90 5.16 7.73 9.00
C SER A 90 5.03 9.01 9.84
N LEU A 91 4.00 9.82 9.61
CA LEU A 91 3.71 11.01 10.42
C LEU A 91 3.39 10.65 11.87
N ARG A 92 2.59 9.62 12.10
CA ARG A 92 2.32 9.10 13.45
C ARG A 92 3.60 8.67 14.17
N LYS A 93 4.50 7.98 13.45
CA LYS A 93 5.82 7.59 13.99
C LYS A 93 6.67 8.80 14.38
N LYS A 94 6.72 9.83 13.54
CA LYS A 94 7.46 11.08 13.82
C LYS A 94 6.91 11.82 15.04
N THR A 95 5.59 11.87 15.20
CA THR A 95 4.92 12.54 16.32
C THR A 95 4.75 11.64 17.54
N LYS A 96 5.22 10.38 17.47
CA LYS A 96 5.11 9.37 18.54
C LYS A 96 3.66 9.05 18.94
N ILE A 97 2.70 9.24 18.04
CA ILE A 97 1.29 8.88 18.23
C ILE A 97 1.10 7.42 17.87
N LYS A 98 0.65 6.58 18.80
CA LYS A 98 0.40 5.16 18.58
C LYS A 98 -0.78 4.96 17.61
N VAL A 99 -0.70 3.95 16.72
CA VAL A 99 -1.79 3.65 15.77
C VAL A 99 -3.10 3.32 16.49
N ARG A 100 -3.03 2.70 17.67
CA ARG A 100 -4.21 2.41 18.52
C ARG A 100 -4.98 3.65 18.98
N GLN A 101 -4.34 4.82 19.00
CA GLN A 101 -5.01 6.07 19.35
C GLN A 101 -5.75 6.60 18.12
N PRO A 102 -7.10 6.65 18.13
CA PRO A 102 -7.85 7.17 17.00
C PRO A 102 -7.61 8.67 16.85
N LEU A 103 -7.45 9.12 15.61
CA LEU A 103 -7.40 10.54 15.25
C LEU A 103 -8.73 10.97 14.64
N GLN A 104 -9.07 12.23 14.80
CA GLN A 104 -10.34 12.75 14.32
C GLN A 104 -10.36 12.82 12.80
N LYS A 105 -9.34 13.43 12.19
CA LYS A 105 -9.27 13.60 10.74
C LYS A 105 -7.83 13.64 10.22
N ILE A 106 -7.67 13.29 8.96
CA ILE A 106 -6.48 13.55 8.16
C ILE A 106 -6.83 14.55 7.06
N LEU A 107 -5.88 15.41 6.76
CA LEU A 107 -5.99 16.43 5.74
C LEU A 107 -5.16 16.00 4.54
N ILE A 108 -5.79 15.83 3.39
CA ILE A 108 -5.13 15.42 2.15
C ILE A 108 -5.17 16.59 1.18
N PRO A 109 -4.02 17.15 0.77
CA PRO A 109 -3.99 18.15 -0.27
C PRO A 109 -4.36 17.51 -1.61
N ALA A 110 -5.50 17.90 -2.17
CA ALA A 110 -6.01 17.34 -3.40
C ALA A 110 -6.47 18.47 -4.33
N ILE A 111 -5.82 18.56 -5.48
CA ILE A 111 -6.13 19.56 -6.51
C ILE A 111 -7.02 18.93 -7.59
N ASP A 112 -6.90 17.63 -7.80
CA ASP A 112 -7.58 16.91 -8.87
C ASP A 112 -8.85 16.22 -8.36
N LYS A 113 -9.97 16.49 -9.04
CA LYS A 113 -11.26 15.87 -8.74
C LYS A 113 -11.29 14.37 -9.03
N THR A 114 -10.52 13.91 -10.02
CA THR A 114 -10.42 12.49 -10.37
C THR A 114 -9.72 11.73 -9.26
N PHE A 115 -8.64 12.27 -8.70
CA PHE A 115 -7.96 11.73 -7.53
C PHE A 115 -8.91 11.58 -6.34
N ILE A 116 -9.68 12.65 -6.02
CA ILE A 116 -10.64 12.62 -4.91
C ILE A 116 -11.67 11.50 -5.10
N ALA A 117 -12.27 11.40 -6.30
CA ALA A 117 -13.26 10.39 -6.60
C ALA A 117 -12.71 8.96 -6.47
N GLN A 118 -11.49 8.72 -6.91
CA GLN A 118 -10.83 7.41 -6.82
C GLN A 118 -10.45 7.05 -5.37
N VAL A 119 -9.94 8.00 -4.60
CA VAL A 119 -9.60 7.79 -3.18
C VAL A 119 -10.85 7.56 -2.35
N ASP A 120 -11.98 8.20 -2.66
CA ASP A 120 -13.24 8.00 -1.94
C ASP A 120 -13.75 6.55 -2.08
N LEU A 121 -13.50 5.88 -3.18
CA LEU A 121 -13.85 4.46 -3.36
C LEU A 121 -13.10 3.51 -2.39
N VAL A 122 -11.91 3.90 -1.96
CA VAL A 122 -11.07 3.12 -1.04
C VAL A 122 -10.94 3.77 0.34
N LYS A 123 -11.71 4.83 0.60
CA LYS A 123 -11.69 5.61 1.85
C LYS A 123 -11.84 4.76 3.10
N SER A 124 -12.75 3.80 3.10
CA SER A 124 -12.98 2.91 4.24
C SER A 124 -11.75 2.07 4.59
N LEU A 125 -11.00 1.60 3.60
CA LEU A 125 -9.77 0.84 3.80
C LEU A 125 -8.69 1.71 4.45
N ILE A 126 -8.49 2.93 3.92
CA ILE A 126 -7.51 3.87 4.46
C ILE A 126 -7.84 4.21 5.92
N LEU A 127 -9.11 4.57 6.21
CA LEU A 127 -9.54 4.94 7.55
C LEU A 127 -9.34 3.81 8.56
N ALA A 128 -9.64 2.57 8.16
CA ALA A 128 -9.44 1.39 9.01
C ALA A 128 -7.95 1.14 9.28
N GLU A 129 -7.10 1.21 8.25
CA GLU A 129 -5.66 0.93 8.37
C GLU A 129 -4.95 1.95 9.26
N VAL A 130 -5.25 3.24 9.09
CA VAL A 130 -4.58 4.31 9.84
C VAL A 130 -5.29 4.70 11.15
N ASN A 131 -6.42 4.08 11.47
CA ASN A 131 -7.26 4.36 12.63
C ASN A 131 -7.61 5.86 12.74
N VAL A 132 -8.24 6.39 11.70
CA VAL A 132 -8.73 7.76 11.62
C VAL A 132 -10.23 7.75 11.30
N LYS A 133 -10.97 8.73 11.78
CA LYS A 133 -12.42 8.77 11.60
C LYS A 133 -12.83 9.40 10.27
N GLU A 134 -12.07 10.36 9.77
CA GLU A 134 -12.47 11.15 8.60
C GLU A 134 -11.29 11.56 7.73
N ILE A 135 -11.54 11.67 6.42
CA ILE A 135 -10.63 12.29 5.43
C ILE A 135 -11.26 13.60 4.98
N GLU A 136 -10.50 14.68 5.05
CA GLU A 136 -10.85 15.99 4.52
C GLU A 136 -9.87 16.38 3.42
N TYR A 137 -10.39 16.77 2.27
CA TYR A 137 -9.57 17.22 1.14
C TYR A 137 -9.42 18.73 1.16
N ILE A 138 -8.18 19.20 0.95
CA ILE A 138 -7.86 20.62 0.99
C ILE A 138 -7.35 21.03 -0.39
N GLY A 139 -8.05 21.98 -1.03
CA GLY A 139 -7.64 22.56 -2.30
C GLY A 139 -6.56 23.65 -2.16
N ASP A 140 -6.61 24.41 -1.08
CA ASP A 140 -5.63 25.45 -0.78
C ASP A 140 -4.71 25.02 0.36
N THR A 141 -3.44 24.86 0.04
CA THR A 141 -2.40 24.43 0.99
C THR A 141 -1.54 25.57 1.53
N SER A 142 -1.83 26.82 1.13
CA SER A 142 -0.99 27.99 1.40
C SER A 142 -0.83 28.31 2.91
N GLY A 143 -1.78 27.88 3.74
CA GLY A 143 -1.69 28.07 5.20
C GLY A 143 -1.15 26.86 6.00
N ILE A 144 -1.02 25.70 5.36
CA ILE A 144 -0.72 24.43 6.06
C ILE A 144 0.63 23.85 5.63
N ILE A 145 1.01 24.03 4.36
CA ILE A 145 2.24 23.50 3.79
C ILE A 145 3.18 24.63 3.41
N SER A 146 4.31 24.74 4.10
CA SER A 146 5.40 25.57 3.64
C SER A 146 6.25 24.80 2.63
N LYS A 147 6.29 25.26 1.38
CA LYS A 147 7.15 24.68 0.35
C LYS A 147 8.57 25.17 0.59
N LYS A 148 9.51 24.29 0.91
CA LYS A 148 10.93 24.61 0.98
C LYS A 148 11.61 24.12 -0.28
N VAL A 149 12.17 25.01 -1.05
CA VAL A 149 12.99 24.69 -2.21
C VAL A 149 14.42 24.42 -1.74
N LYS A 150 14.96 23.26 -2.08
CA LYS A 150 16.37 22.92 -1.80
C LYS A 150 17.12 22.78 -3.13
N PRO A 151 18.27 23.46 -3.30
CA PRO A 151 19.07 23.31 -4.51
C PRO A 151 19.63 21.88 -4.62
N ASN A 152 19.52 21.28 -5.80
CA ASN A 152 20.17 20.02 -6.08
C ASN A 152 21.64 20.25 -6.40
N PHE A 153 22.50 20.21 -5.37
CA PHE A 153 23.93 20.48 -5.49
C PHE A 153 24.66 19.58 -6.48
N LYS A 154 24.20 18.35 -6.66
CA LYS A 154 24.82 17.37 -7.57
C LYS A 154 24.64 17.77 -9.04
N LEU A 155 23.49 18.32 -9.39
CA LEU A 155 23.19 18.78 -10.76
C LEU A 155 23.66 20.20 -11.00
N LEU A 156 23.40 21.11 -10.06
CA LEU A 156 23.72 22.51 -10.18
C LEU A 156 25.22 22.78 -10.02
N GLY A 157 25.92 22.03 -9.20
CA GLY A 157 27.35 22.16 -8.99
C GLY A 157 28.19 22.04 -10.27
N LYS A 158 27.81 21.05 -11.13
CA LYS A 158 28.47 20.89 -12.44
C LYS A 158 28.26 22.07 -13.39
N LYS A 159 27.11 22.80 -13.29
CA LYS A 159 26.74 23.88 -14.19
C LYS A 159 27.21 25.26 -13.67
N LEU A 160 27.16 25.48 -12.36
CA LEU A 160 27.37 26.80 -11.75
C LEU A 160 28.75 26.95 -11.10
N GLY A 161 29.49 25.89 -10.84
CA GLY A 161 30.85 25.96 -10.28
C GLY A 161 30.95 26.91 -9.07
N GLY A 162 31.83 27.90 -9.15
CA GLY A 162 32.05 28.88 -8.09
C GLY A 162 30.88 29.80 -7.75
N LYS A 163 29.85 29.88 -8.61
CA LYS A 163 28.62 30.66 -8.37
C LYS A 163 27.55 29.91 -7.57
N MET A 164 27.84 28.71 -7.17
CA MET A 164 26.89 27.82 -6.47
C MET A 164 26.41 28.41 -5.12
N LYS A 165 27.28 29.14 -4.42
CA LYS A 165 26.95 29.76 -3.13
C LYS A 165 25.89 30.87 -3.30
N MET A 166 26.07 31.73 -4.29
CA MET A 166 25.07 32.77 -4.63
C MET A 166 23.74 32.17 -5.06
N ALA A 167 23.76 31.10 -5.87
CA ALA A 167 22.55 30.42 -6.31
C ALA A 167 21.82 29.77 -5.14
N SER A 168 22.54 29.18 -4.19
CA SER A 168 21.96 28.61 -2.97
C SER A 168 21.28 29.67 -2.12
N ASP A 169 21.90 30.81 -1.94
CA ASP A 169 21.35 31.92 -1.14
C ASP A 169 20.08 32.52 -1.79
N VAL A 170 20.07 32.66 -3.11
CA VAL A 170 18.88 33.09 -3.85
C VAL A 170 17.74 32.08 -3.73
N ILE A 171 18.02 30.78 -3.89
CA ILE A 171 17.01 29.74 -3.79
C ILE A 171 16.45 29.64 -2.35
N SER A 172 17.29 29.83 -1.34
CA SER A 172 16.86 29.84 0.06
C SER A 172 15.95 31.01 0.43
N ASN A 173 16.11 32.15 -0.28
CA ASN A 173 15.29 33.35 -0.09
C ASN A 173 13.98 33.34 -0.92
N LEU A 174 13.79 32.35 -1.81
CA LEU A 174 12.56 32.14 -2.60
C LEU A 174 11.53 31.26 -1.89
N ALA A 175 11.83 30.77 -0.68
CA ALA A 175 10.99 29.83 0.08
C ALA A 175 10.20 30.55 1.18
#